data_835b7765c778e7a56b5fa635f0bcfae1
#
_entry.id   835b7765c778e7a56b5fa635f0bcfae1
#
_cell.length_a   1.000
_cell.length_b   1.000
_cell.length_c   1.000
_cell.angle_alpha   90.00
_cell.angle_beta   90.00
_cell.angle_gamma   90.00
#
_symmetry.space_group_name_H-M   'P 1'
#
loop_
_entity.id
_entity.type
_entity.pdbx_description
1 polymer ?
#
loop_
_entity_poly.entity_id
_entity_poly.type
_entity_poly.pdbx_seq_one_letter_code
_entity_poly.pdbx_strand_id
1 'polypeptide(L)'
;IADAKGDIQRGLEVVEVCIGAPHMMKGEFTDGAGPGIDVYSMRQPLGVVAGITPFNFPAMIPLWKIAPAIACGNAFILKPSERDPGVPMRIAE
;
A
#
# COMPACT_ATOMS: atom_id res chain seq x y z
N ILE A 1 -10.64 -23.55 -6.15
CA ILE A 1 -10.61 -23.23 -4.70
C ILE A 1 -9.16 -23.07 -4.22
N ALA A 2 -8.24 -23.98 -4.59
CA ALA A 2 -6.84 -23.88 -4.19
C ALA A 2 -6.18 -22.58 -4.68
N ASP A 3 -6.37 -22.25 -5.95
CA ASP A 3 -5.84 -21.04 -6.56
C ASP A 3 -6.41 -19.77 -5.92
N ALA A 4 -7.72 -19.76 -5.61
CA ALA A 4 -8.37 -18.63 -4.94
C ALA A 4 -7.83 -18.41 -3.52
N LYS A 5 -7.52 -19.50 -2.79
CA LYS A 5 -6.86 -19.41 -1.48
C LYS A 5 -5.45 -18.85 -1.61
N GLY A 6 -4.70 -19.28 -2.63
CA GLY A 6 -3.36 -18.78 -2.92
C GLY A 6 -3.35 -17.30 -3.26
N ASP A 7 -4.33 -16.83 -4.02
CA ASP A 7 -4.50 -15.42 -4.38
C ASP A 7 -4.69 -14.55 -3.11
N ILE A 8 -5.61 -14.95 -2.23
CA ILE A 8 -5.85 -14.26 -0.96
C ILE A 8 -4.61 -14.31 -0.06
N GLN A 9 -3.99 -15.48 0.08
CA GLN A 9 -2.81 -15.64 0.93
C GLN A 9 -1.67 -14.70 0.54
N ARG A 10 -1.38 -14.60 -0.75
CA ARG A 10 -0.34 -13.69 -1.23
C ARG A 10 -0.70 -12.23 -1.06
N GLY A 11 -1.99 -11.89 -1.13
CA GLY A 11 -2.46 -10.55 -0.78
C GLY A 11 -2.20 -10.22 0.69
N LEU A 12 -2.51 -11.16 1.59
CA LEU A 12 -2.31 -11.01 3.04
C LEU A 12 -0.83 -10.86 3.41
N GLU A 13 0.07 -11.57 2.75
CA GLU A 13 1.52 -11.43 2.98
C GLU A 13 2.00 -9.99 2.79
N VAL A 14 1.49 -9.29 1.79
CA VAL A 14 1.82 -7.87 1.58
C VAL A 14 1.18 -6.98 2.63
N VAL A 15 -0.05 -7.28 3.06
CA VAL A 15 -0.67 -6.55 4.19
C VAL A 15 0.17 -6.69 5.46
N GLU A 16 0.67 -7.88 5.76
CA GLU A 16 1.57 -8.12 6.91
C GLU A 16 2.85 -7.29 6.82
N VAL A 17 3.49 -7.23 5.65
CA VAL A 17 4.66 -6.36 5.44
C VAL A 17 4.31 -4.89 5.68
N CYS A 18 3.12 -4.45 5.27
CA CYS A 18 2.68 -3.07 5.45
C CYS A 18 2.42 -2.70 6.93
N ILE A 19 2.22 -3.66 7.83
CA ILE A 19 2.15 -3.42 9.28
C ILE A 19 3.47 -2.81 9.79
N GLY A 20 4.60 -3.18 9.18
CA GLY A 20 5.91 -2.59 9.47
C GLY A 20 6.19 -1.24 8.81
N ALA A 21 5.27 -0.70 8.02
CA ALA A 21 5.47 0.57 7.30
C ALA A 21 5.91 1.75 8.17
N PRO A 22 5.42 1.94 9.42
CA PRO A 22 5.88 3.04 10.27
C PRO A 22 7.39 3.05 10.49
N HIS A 23 8.03 1.89 10.54
CA HIS A 23 9.49 1.81 10.68
C HIS A 23 10.22 2.20 9.39
N MET A 24 9.68 1.84 8.24
CA MET A 24 10.23 2.19 6.93
C MET A 24 10.00 3.66 6.56
N MET A 25 8.99 4.29 7.15
CA MET A 25 8.62 5.69 6.91
C MET A 25 9.39 6.68 7.77
N LYS A 26 10.23 6.23 8.69
CA LYS A 26 11.11 7.11 9.46
C LYS A 26 12.02 7.90 8.52
N GLY A 27 12.18 9.19 8.84
CA GLY A 27 13.16 10.03 8.18
C GLY A 27 14.54 9.89 8.77
N GLU A 28 15.43 10.73 8.30
CA GLU A 28 16.82 10.81 8.75
C GLU A 28 17.04 12.15 9.46
N PHE A 29 17.97 12.15 10.40
CA PHE A 29 18.39 13.34 11.12
C PHE A 29 19.91 13.47 11.04
N THR A 30 20.40 14.67 10.76
CA THR A 30 21.81 15.01 10.78
C THR A 30 22.01 16.17 11.76
N ASP A 31 22.71 15.88 12.85
CA ASP A 31 23.16 16.87 13.80
C ASP A 31 24.40 17.61 13.26
N GLY A 32 24.39 18.93 13.35
CA GLY A 32 25.56 19.74 12.96
C GLY A 32 25.90 19.62 11.46
N ALA A 33 24.93 19.62 10.57
CA ALA A 33 25.16 19.66 9.13
C ALA A 33 25.91 20.93 8.67
N GLY A 34 25.88 21.97 9.48
CA GLY A 34 26.63 23.20 9.38
C GLY A 34 26.67 23.89 10.75
N PRO A 35 27.40 25.01 10.92
CA PRO A 35 27.41 25.75 12.18
C PRO A 35 26.01 26.19 12.59
N GLY A 36 25.48 25.61 13.70
CA GLY A 36 24.14 25.89 14.21
C GLY A 36 22.98 25.39 13.32
N ILE A 37 23.24 24.42 12.43
CA ILE A 37 22.25 23.89 11.49
C ILE A 37 22.11 22.38 11.67
N ASP A 38 20.89 21.93 11.99
CA ASP A 38 20.48 20.54 11.92
C ASP A 38 19.56 20.33 10.74
N VAL A 39 19.61 19.15 10.13
CA VAL A 39 18.79 18.79 8.98
C VAL A 39 18.04 17.50 9.27
N TYR A 40 16.76 17.46 8.91
CA TYR A 40 15.98 16.24 9.00
C TYR A 40 15.08 16.07 7.79
N SER A 41 14.73 14.83 7.49
CA SER A 41 13.76 14.48 6.47
C SER A 41 12.50 13.91 7.09
N MET A 42 11.36 14.23 6.51
CA MET A 42 10.06 13.64 6.85
C MET A 42 9.42 13.05 5.61
N ARG A 43 8.77 11.90 5.78
CA ARG A 43 7.92 11.33 4.74
C ARG A 43 6.49 11.77 4.99
N GLN A 44 5.84 12.22 3.92
CA GLN A 44 4.44 12.65 3.94
C GLN A 44 3.66 11.88 2.87
N PRO A 45 2.34 11.68 3.07
CA PRO A 45 1.52 11.06 2.05
C PRO A 45 1.43 11.92 0.78
N LEU A 46 1.29 11.27 -0.35
CA LEU A 46 1.07 11.94 -1.64
C LEU A 46 -0.34 12.54 -1.74
N GLY A 47 -1.29 12.04 -0.94
CA GLY A 47 -2.68 12.45 -0.93
C GLY A 47 -3.60 11.38 -1.50
N VAL A 48 -4.14 11.59 -2.69
CA VAL A 48 -5.02 10.64 -3.37
C VAL A 48 -4.24 9.90 -4.44
N VAL A 49 -4.26 8.57 -4.38
CA VAL A 49 -3.62 7.69 -5.36
C VAL A 49 -4.65 6.75 -5.96
N ALA A 50 -4.42 6.28 -7.18
CA ALA A 50 -5.33 5.39 -7.88
C ALA A 50 -4.63 4.10 -8.31
N GLY A 51 -5.35 2.98 -8.27
CA GLY A 51 -4.88 1.69 -8.74
C GLY A 51 -5.86 1.04 -9.72
N ILE A 52 -5.37 0.68 -10.90
CA ILE A 52 -6.10 -0.12 -11.87
C ILE A 52 -5.64 -1.57 -11.71
N THR A 53 -6.57 -2.51 -11.54
CA THR A 53 -6.27 -3.91 -11.27
C THR A 53 -6.86 -4.84 -12.32
N PRO A 54 -6.13 -5.91 -12.67
CA PRO A 54 -6.59 -6.91 -13.62
C PRO A 54 -7.56 -7.92 -12.97
N PHE A 55 -8.08 -8.85 -13.76
CA PHE A 55 -9.02 -9.87 -13.31
C PHE A 55 -8.37 -11.19 -12.89
N ASN A 56 -7.12 -11.44 -13.30
CA ASN A 56 -6.48 -12.74 -13.12
C ASN A 56 -6.02 -13.03 -11.68
N PHE A 57 -5.87 -12.00 -10.85
CA PHE A 57 -5.61 -12.10 -9.42
C PHE A 57 -6.45 -11.06 -8.67
N PRO A 58 -7.75 -11.33 -8.53
CA PRO A 58 -8.72 -10.31 -8.09
C PRO A 58 -8.60 -9.92 -6.61
N ALA A 59 -7.96 -10.71 -5.77
CA ALA A 59 -7.68 -10.36 -4.38
C ALA A 59 -6.25 -9.83 -4.20
N MET A 60 -5.27 -10.55 -4.70
CA MET A 60 -3.84 -10.26 -4.50
C MET A 60 -3.46 -8.86 -5.00
N ILE A 61 -3.76 -8.56 -6.26
CA ILE A 61 -3.29 -7.31 -6.88
C ILE A 61 -3.95 -6.06 -6.28
N PRO A 62 -5.25 -6.03 -5.98
CA PRO A 62 -5.82 -4.94 -5.19
C PRO A 62 -5.14 -4.76 -3.83
N LEU A 63 -4.94 -5.82 -3.07
CA LEU A 63 -4.29 -5.76 -1.76
C LEU A 63 -2.83 -5.26 -1.87
N TRP A 64 -2.09 -5.65 -2.90
CA TRP A 64 -0.74 -5.16 -3.17
C TRP A 64 -0.66 -3.65 -3.38
N LYS A 65 -1.74 -3.05 -3.86
CA LYS A 65 -1.81 -1.60 -4.12
C LYS A 65 -2.43 -0.83 -2.96
N ILE A 66 -3.51 -1.36 -2.39
CA ILE A 66 -4.26 -0.68 -1.32
C ILE A 66 -3.44 -0.63 -0.03
N ALA A 67 -2.87 -1.76 0.38
CA ALA A 67 -2.20 -1.87 1.68
C ALA A 67 -1.04 -0.87 1.84
N PRO A 68 -0.06 -0.79 0.92
CA PRO A 68 1.02 0.20 1.04
C PRO A 68 0.53 1.64 0.89
N ALA A 69 -0.50 1.89 0.06
CA ALA A 69 -1.04 3.23 -0.10
C ALA A 69 -1.64 3.75 1.19
N ILE A 70 -2.47 2.94 1.85
CA ILE A 70 -3.12 3.30 3.12
C ILE A 70 -2.10 3.35 4.25
N ALA A 71 -1.17 2.39 4.32
CA ALA A 71 -0.12 2.37 5.33
C ALA A 71 0.76 3.63 5.28
N CYS A 72 0.93 4.23 4.10
CA CYS A 72 1.63 5.50 3.91
C CYS A 72 0.73 6.74 4.09
N GLY A 73 -0.52 6.58 4.52
CA GLY A 73 -1.44 7.69 4.82
C GLY A 73 -2.17 8.27 3.60
N ASN A 74 -2.15 7.58 2.45
CA ASN A 74 -2.87 8.02 1.26
C ASN A 74 -4.32 7.57 1.23
N ALA A 75 -5.19 8.34 0.61
CA ALA A 75 -6.49 7.86 0.13
C ALA A 75 -6.29 7.09 -1.18
N PHE A 76 -7.07 6.02 -1.38
CA PHE A 76 -6.91 5.14 -2.53
C PHE A 76 -8.20 5.03 -3.33
N ILE A 77 -8.10 5.20 -4.66
CA ILE A 77 -9.19 4.95 -5.59
C ILE A 77 -8.90 3.63 -6.31
N LEU A 78 -9.78 2.66 -6.14
CA LEU A 78 -9.68 1.35 -6.79
C LEU A 78 -10.53 1.32 -8.06
N LYS A 79 -9.89 1.01 -9.20
CA LYS A 79 -10.60 0.66 -10.44
C LYS A 79 -10.35 -0.82 -10.73
N PRO A 80 -11.28 -1.72 -10.39
CA PRO A 80 -11.16 -3.15 -10.70
C PRO A 80 -11.39 -3.44 -12.18
N SER A 81 -11.05 -4.66 -12.60
CA SER A 81 -11.45 -5.15 -13.91
C SER A 81 -12.96 -5.35 -13.98
N GLU A 82 -13.55 -5.00 -15.09
CA GLU A 82 -14.97 -5.24 -15.37
C GLU A 82 -15.31 -6.74 -15.52
N ARG A 83 -14.29 -7.58 -15.74
CA ARG A 83 -14.48 -9.04 -15.90
C ARG A 83 -14.71 -9.77 -14.58
N ASP A 84 -14.10 -9.29 -13.51
CA ASP A 84 -14.23 -9.87 -12.16
C ASP A 84 -14.08 -8.78 -11.09
N PRO A 85 -15.12 -7.94 -10.92
CA PRO A 85 -15.09 -6.86 -9.95
C PRO A 85 -15.50 -7.30 -8.54
N GLY A 86 -16.07 -8.49 -8.36
CA GLY A 86 -16.72 -8.89 -7.10
C GLY A 86 -15.77 -8.90 -5.90
N VAL A 87 -14.62 -9.53 -6.03
CA VAL A 87 -13.63 -9.62 -4.95
C VAL A 87 -13.01 -8.26 -4.63
N PRO A 88 -12.50 -7.49 -5.62
CA PRO A 88 -11.97 -6.15 -5.35
C PRO A 88 -12.96 -5.21 -4.69
N MET A 89 -14.23 -5.25 -5.08
CA MET A 89 -15.28 -4.42 -4.47
C MET A 89 -15.52 -4.78 -3.01
N ARG A 90 -15.51 -6.10 -2.70
CA ARG A 90 -15.60 -6.57 -1.30
C ARG A 90 -14.42 -6.14 -0.43
N ILE A 91 -13.23 -6.06 -1.00
CA ILE A 91 -12.04 -5.56 -0.29
C ILE A 91 -12.16 -4.06 0.02
N ALA A 92 -12.85 -3.31 -0.84
CA ALA A 92 -13.02 -1.86 -0.70
C ALA A 92 -14.12 -1.45 0.30
N GLU A 93 -15.05 -2.35 0.65
CA GLU A 93 -16.10 -2.16 1.67
C GLU A 93 -15.54 -2.19 3.10
#